data_2dd4a5e07b9a1eab3103a234c1a3eff1
#
_entry.id   2dd4a5e07b9a1eab3103a234c1a3eff1
#
_cell.length_a   1.000
_cell.length_b   1.000
_cell.length_c   1.000
_cell.angle_alpha   90.00
_cell.angle_beta   90.00
_cell.angle_gamma   90.00
#
_symmetry.space_group_name_H-M   'P 1'
#
loop_
_entity.id
_entity.type
_entity.pdbx_description
1 polymer ?
#
loop_
_entity_poly.entity_id
_entity_poly.type
_entity_poly.pdbx_seq_one_letter_code
_entity_poly.pdbx_strand_id
1 'polypeptide(L)'
;MNKIGLIIQREYLTRVRNKTFILSTFMLPIVMILFIVGSTFFAIKSREKRKIAVVNDPGFFKTNMKSDSSSVIFDFNAVADSTNFEARGYDGILYLPAAGSNKYELRSNKQFGLDSKGYIERQLNKAIESNLLQQRGIEKSTLDSI
;
A
#
# COMPACT_ATOMS: atom_id res chain seq x y z
N MET A 1 -22.63 -61.35 2.42
CA MET A 1 -21.64 -60.36 2.88
C MET A 1 -20.54 -60.26 1.82
N ASN A 2 -20.34 -59.10 1.23
CA ASN A 2 -19.37 -58.90 0.15
C ASN A 2 -17.95 -58.94 0.72
N LYS A 3 -17.19 -59.98 0.39
CA LYS A 3 -15.78 -60.14 0.81
C LYS A 3 -14.92 -58.94 0.41
N ILE A 4 -15.28 -58.29 -0.71
CA ILE A 4 -14.59 -57.08 -1.23
C ILE A 4 -14.80 -55.92 -0.27
N GLY A 5 -15.98 -55.70 0.28
CA GLY A 5 -16.25 -54.63 1.24
C GLY A 5 -15.44 -54.78 2.53
N LEU A 6 -15.27 -55.99 3.03
CA LEU A 6 -14.44 -56.29 4.20
C LEU A 6 -12.94 -55.98 3.97
N ILE A 7 -12.42 -56.27 2.77
CA ILE A 7 -11.03 -55.97 2.42
C ILE A 7 -10.83 -54.46 2.33
N ILE A 8 -11.73 -53.72 1.65
CA ILE A 8 -11.66 -52.25 1.52
C ILE A 8 -11.75 -51.60 2.89
N GLN A 9 -12.67 -52.04 3.74
CA GLN A 9 -12.85 -51.50 5.08
C GLN A 9 -11.61 -51.70 5.97
N ARG A 10 -11.00 -52.90 5.89
CA ARG A 10 -9.79 -53.23 6.62
C ARG A 10 -8.61 -52.34 6.16
N GLU A 11 -8.43 -52.21 4.84
CA GLU A 11 -7.34 -51.42 4.27
C GLU A 11 -7.51 -49.91 4.52
N TYR A 12 -8.73 -49.43 4.39
CA TYR A 12 -9.08 -48.05 4.71
C TYR A 12 -8.84 -47.71 6.19
N LEU A 13 -9.34 -48.55 7.12
CA LEU A 13 -9.14 -48.35 8.56
C LEU A 13 -7.65 -48.42 8.96
N THR A 14 -6.87 -49.26 8.31
CA THR A 14 -5.42 -49.39 8.60
C THR A 14 -4.67 -48.15 8.17
N ARG A 15 -5.03 -47.54 7.03
CA ARG A 15 -4.40 -46.29 6.54
C ARG A 15 -4.87 -45.07 7.31
N VAL A 16 -6.16 -44.92 7.53
CA VAL A 16 -6.73 -43.77 8.25
C VAL A 16 -6.37 -43.77 9.74
N ARG A 17 -6.19 -44.96 10.34
CA ARG A 17 -5.75 -45.09 11.73
C ARG A 17 -4.25 -44.81 11.95
N ASN A 18 -3.49 -44.73 10.89
CA ASN A 18 -2.07 -44.37 10.99
C ASN A 18 -1.95 -42.88 11.33
N LYS A 19 -1.43 -42.60 12.53
CA LYS A 19 -1.23 -41.24 13.05
C LYS A 19 -0.43 -40.35 12.09
N THR A 20 0.55 -40.93 11.39
CA THR A 20 1.36 -40.23 10.39
C THR A 20 0.55 -39.80 9.18
N PHE A 21 -0.41 -40.61 8.72
CA PHE A 21 -1.28 -40.25 7.61
C PHE A 21 -2.22 -39.10 7.99
N ILE A 22 -2.85 -39.17 9.16
CA ILE A 22 -3.72 -38.09 9.65
C ILE A 22 -2.90 -36.80 9.83
N LEU A 23 -1.74 -36.91 10.45
CA LEU A 23 -0.88 -35.76 10.70
C LEU A 23 -0.45 -35.09 9.38
N SER A 24 0.02 -35.86 8.39
CA SER A 24 0.46 -35.28 7.11
C SER A 24 -0.69 -34.68 6.30
N THR A 25 -1.87 -35.31 6.34
CA THR A 25 -3.04 -34.84 5.60
C THR A 25 -3.61 -33.53 6.15
N PHE A 26 -3.62 -33.37 7.48
CA PHE A 26 -4.16 -32.16 8.13
C PHE A 26 -3.08 -31.09 8.36
N MET A 27 -1.84 -31.48 8.49
CA MET A 27 -0.76 -30.52 8.78
C MET A 27 -0.47 -29.61 7.59
N LEU A 28 -0.55 -30.13 6.35
CA LEU A 28 -0.29 -29.33 5.16
C LEU A 28 -1.26 -28.15 5.00
N PRO A 29 -2.59 -28.33 5.06
CA PRO A 29 -3.52 -27.20 5.02
C PRO A 29 -3.39 -26.25 6.23
N ILE A 30 -3.09 -26.77 7.41
CA ILE A 30 -2.88 -25.94 8.61
C ILE A 30 -1.65 -25.05 8.44
N VAL A 31 -0.52 -25.61 7.98
CA VAL A 31 0.70 -24.84 7.71
C VAL A 31 0.45 -23.77 6.64
N MET A 32 -0.32 -24.11 5.60
CA MET A 32 -0.64 -23.17 4.53
C MET A 32 -1.50 -22.00 5.05
N ILE A 33 -2.49 -22.28 5.90
CA ILE A 33 -3.31 -21.25 6.54
C ILE A 33 -2.46 -20.36 7.45
N LEU A 34 -1.60 -20.95 8.28
CA LEU A 34 -0.68 -20.21 9.15
C LEU A 34 0.27 -19.32 8.35
N PHE A 35 0.76 -19.80 7.20
CA PHE A 35 1.63 -19.01 6.33
C PHE A 35 0.89 -17.81 5.73
N ILE A 36 -0.35 -18.01 5.24
CA ILE A 36 -1.19 -16.93 4.69
C ILE A 36 -1.51 -15.90 5.77
N VAL A 37 -1.96 -16.33 6.94
CA VAL A 37 -2.29 -15.43 8.06
C VAL A 37 -1.04 -14.69 8.55
N GLY A 38 0.08 -15.40 8.70
CA GLY A 38 1.35 -14.82 9.12
C GLY A 38 1.89 -13.78 8.13
N SER A 39 1.86 -14.09 6.83
CA SER A 39 2.30 -13.16 5.79
C SER A 39 1.43 -11.91 5.72
N THR A 40 0.11 -12.06 5.85
CA THR A 40 -0.84 -10.94 5.89
C THR A 40 -0.60 -10.05 7.11
N PHE A 41 -0.42 -10.65 8.28
CA PHE A 41 -0.11 -9.91 9.51
C PHE A 41 1.20 -9.13 9.40
N PHE A 42 2.23 -9.75 8.82
CA PHE A 42 3.52 -9.09 8.57
C PHE A 42 3.40 -7.95 7.58
N ALA A 43 2.63 -8.13 6.51
CA ALA A 43 2.39 -7.09 5.49
C ALA A 43 1.65 -5.87 6.08
N ILE A 44 0.67 -6.09 6.95
CA ILE A 44 -0.06 -5.01 7.63
C ILE A 44 0.84 -4.25 8.60
N LYS A 45 1.65 -4.97 9.39
CA LYS A 45 2.55 -4.38 10.37
C LYS A 45 3.72 -3.63 9.72
N SER A 46 4.11 -3.99 8.50
CA SER A 46 5.19 -3.34 7.73
C SER A 46 4.77 -2.04 7.06
N ARG A 47 3.50 -1.63 7.16
CA ARG A 47 3.04 -0.32 6.66
C ARG A 47 3.53 0.78 7.60
N GLU A 48 4.78 1.14 7.43
CA GLU A 48 5.33 2.32 8.12
C GLU A 48 4.69 3.58 7.55
N LYS A 49 4.16 4.41 8.43
CA LYS A 49 3.69 5.74 8.09
C LYS A 49 4.87 6.57 7.61
N ARG A 50 4.81 7.10 6.42
CA ARG A 50 5.85 7.93 5.84
C ARG A 50 5.46 9.40 5.96
N LYS A 51 6.32 10.18 6.61
CA LYS A 51 6.17 11.64 6.66
C LYS A 51 6.98 12.27 5.56
N ILE A 52 6.31 13.02 4.70
CA ILE A 52 6.92 13.70 3.55
C ILE A 52 6.80 15.20 3.76
N ALA A 53 7.95 15.87 3.78
CA ALA A 53 8.01 17.32 3.73
C ALA A 53 7.71 17.78 2.30
N VAL A 54 6.75 18.68 2.14
CA VAL A 54 6.38 19.24 0.82
C VAL A 54 6.92 20.64 0.72
N VAL A 55 7.68 20.90 -0.36
CA VAL A 55 8.35 22.16 -0.60
C VAL A 55 7.98 22.72 -1.97
N ASN A 56 7.99 24.05 -2.09
CA ASN A 56 7.64 24.77 -3.29
C ASN A 56 6.19 24.58 -3.75
N ASP A 57 5.24 24.54 -2.79
CA ASP A 57 3.82 24.48 -3.15
C ASP A 57 3.37 25.82 -3.76
N PRO A 58 2.93 25.85 -5.03
CA PRO A 58 2.33 27.04 -5.64
C PRO A 58 0.91 27.37 -5.07
N GLY A 59 0.45 26.65 -4.04
CA GLY A 59 -0.77 26.93 -3.29
C GLY A 59 -1.93 25.98 -3.60
N PHE A 60 -1.98 25.33 -4.75
CA PHE A 60 -3.09 24.45 -5.13
C PHE A 60 -2.90 22.98 -4.68
N PHE A 61 -1.69 22.55 -4.44
CA PHE A 61 -1.44 21.16 -4.01
C PHE A 61 -1.94 20.92 -2.59
N LYS A 62 -1.71 21.86 -1.68
CA LYS A 62 -2.19 21.78 -0.30
C LYS A 62 -3.71 21.58 -0.22
N THR A 63 -4.46 22.21 -1.11
CA THR A 63 -5.93 22.11 -1.14
C THR A 63 -6.40 20.80 -1.78
N ASN A 64 -5.67 20.27 -2.76
CA ASN A 64 -6.10 19.14 -3.58
C ASN A 64 -5.48 17.80 -3.19
N MET A 65 -4.34 17.79 -2.49
CA MET A 65 -3.70 16.57 -1.99
C MET A 65 -4.23 16.20 -0.61
N LYS A 66 -4.57 14.92 -0.46
CA LYS A 66 -5.00 14.38 0.84
C LYS A 66 -3.90 13.51 1.42
N SER A 67 -3.64 13.68 2.72
CA SER A 67 -2.80 12.75 3.47
C SER A 67 -3.60 11.49 3.80
N ASP A 68 -2.98 10.34 3.63
CA ASP A 68 -3.49 9.08 4.15
C ASP A 68 -2.72 8.74 5.43
N SER A 69 -3.39 8.87 6.57
CA SER A 69 -2.79 8.61 7.88
C SER A 69 -2.29 7.17 8.06
N SER A 70 -2.66 6.26 7.16
CA SER A 70 -2.22 4.85 7.17
C SER A 70 -0.95 4.60 6.37
N SER A 71 -0.62 5.45 5.39
CA SER A 71 0.53 5.24 4.50
C SER A 71 1.44 6.45 4.33
N VAL A 72 0.89 7.60 3.98
CA VAL A 72 1.67 8.81 3.66
C VAL A 72 1.03 10.06 4.28
N ILE A 73 1.83 10.82 5.01
CA ILE A 73 1.44 12.09 5.59
C ILE A 73 2.24 13.20 4.88
N PHE A 74 1.56 14.12 4.23
CA PHE A 74 2.16 15.30 3.62
C PHE A 74 2.16 16.47 4.60
N ASP A 75 3.32 17.07 4.82
CA ASP A 75 3.46 18.28 5.61
C ASP A 75 3.85 19.45 4.70
N PHE A 76 2.89 20.32 4.43
CA PHE A 76 3.03 21.51 3.58
C PHE A 76 3.64 22.71 4.31
N ASN A 77 3.75 22.63 5.64
CA ASN A 77 4.36 23.68 6.44
C ASN A 77 5.80 23.34 6.84
N ALA A 78 6.37 22.29 6.25
CA ALA A 78 7.71 21.83 6.56
C ALA A 78 8.75 22.86 6.13
N VAL A 79 9.56 23.31 7.08
CA VAL A 79 10.78 24.07 6.80
C VAL A 79 11.94 23.07 6.70
N ALA A 80 11.99 22.34 5.61
CA ALA A 80 12.99 21.31 5.37
C ALA A 80 13.64 21.51 4.00
N ASP A 81 14.90 21.14 3.89
CA ASP A 81 15.65 21.07 2.64
C ASP A 81 16.27 19.69 2.44
N SER A 82 16.92 19.48 1.29
CA SER A 82 17.50 18.19 0.92
C SER A 82 18.59 17.69 1.88
N THR A 83 19.11 18.53 2.75
CA THR A 83 20.22 18.21 3.66
C THR A 83 19.74 17.92 5.09
N ASN A 84 18.57 18.45 5.49
CA ASN A 84 18.12 18.41 6.89
C ASN A 84 16.80 17.72 7.14
N PHE A 85 16.11 17.22 6.10
CA PHE A 85 14.76 16.64 6.26
C PHE A 85 14.74 15.43 7.20
N GLU A 86 15.79 14.59 7.20
CA GLU A 86 15.88 13.45 8.10
C GLU A 86 16.05 13.86 9.56
N ALA A 87 16.90 14.84 9.83
CA ALA A 87 17.10 15.36 11.19
C ALA A 87 15.82 15.97 11.77
N ARG A 88 14.89 16.37 10.91
CA ARG A 88 13.56 16.89 11.28
C ARG A 88 12.47 15.81 11.35
N GLY A 89 12.83 14.53 11.16
CA GLY A 89 11.92 13.39 11.28
C GLY A 89 11.05 13.16 10.05
N TYR A 90 11.44 13.62 8.87
CA TYR A 90 10.81 13.30 7.60
C TYR A 90 11.51 12.13 6.92
N ASP A 91 10.72 11.24 6.31
CA ASP A 91 11.24 10.09 5.54
C ASP A 91 11.59 10.48 4.09
N GLY A 92 11.12 11.62 3.63
CA GLY A 92 11.42 12.17 2.32
C GLY A 92 10.99 13.60 2.17
N ILE A 93 11.47 14.23 1.13
CA ILE A 93 11.14 15.59 0.72
C ILE A 93 10.60 15.56 -0.71
N LEU A 94 9.47 16.19 -0.93
CA LEU A 94 8.78 16.30 -2.20
C LEU A 94 8.87 17.74 -2.70
N TYR A 95 9.60 17.94 -3.78
CA TYR A 95 9.65 19.21 -4.50
C TYR A 95 8.53 19.23 -5.52
N LEU A 96 7.57 20.13 -5.32
CA LEU A 96 6.46 20.28 -6.23
C LEU A 96 6.85 21.06 -7.47
N PRO A 97 6.23 20.78 -8.63
CA PRO A 97 6.52 21.48 -9.87
C PRO A 97 6.05 22.93 -9.80
N ALA A 98 6.81 23.82 -10.42
CA ALA A 98 6.34 25.18 -10.68
C ALA A 98 5.08 25.14 -11.58
N ALA A 99 4.27 26.20 -11.53
CA ALA A 99 3.08 26.31 -12.36
C ALA A 99 3.43 26.11 -13.86
N GLY A 100 2.78 25.12 -14.49
CA GLY A 100 3.01 24.74 -15.90
C GLY A 100 4.02 23.63 -16.15
N SER A 101 4.67 23.09 -15.12
CA SER A 101 5.54 21.90 -15.21
C SER A 101 4.87 20.69 -14.54
N ASN A 102 5.04 19.52 -15.13
CA ASN A 102 4.56 18.26 -14.53
C ASN A 102 5.69 17.46 -13.85
N LYS A 103 6.89 18.06 -13.76
CA LYS A 103 8.06 17.37 -13.16
C LYS A 103 8.12 17.66 -11.68
N TYR A 104 7.90 16.65 -10.87
CA TYR A 104 8.15 16.67 -9.42
C TYR A 104 9.41 15.86 -9.11
N GLU A 105 10.03 16.16 -7.99
CA GLU A 105 11.20 15.43 -7.51
C GLU A 105 10.93 14.96 -6.08
N LEU A 106 11.01 13.64 -5.88
CA LEU A 106 10.93 13.02 -4.56
C LEU A 106 12.33 12.52 -4.17
N ARG A 107 12.89 13.12 -3.13
CA ARG A 107 14.16 12.67 -2.53
C ARG A 107 13.88 11.95 -1.23
N SER A 108 14.51 10.80 -1.07
CA SER A 108 14.44 10.03 0.16
C SER A 108 15.66 9.13 0.29
N ASN A 109 16.13 8.94 1.50
CA ASN A 109 17.21 7.98 1.80
C ASN A 109 16.68 6.58 2.09
N LYS A 110 15.34 6.44 2.27
CA LYS A 110 14.70 5.14 2.44
C LYS A 110 13.90 4.79 1.19
N GLN A 111 13.89 3.52 0.83
CA GLN A 111 13.03 3.05 -0.25
C GLN A 111 11.55 3.18 0.14
N PHE A 112 10.79 3.86 -0.70
CA PHE A 112 9.33 3.85 -0.62
C PHE A 112 8.81 2.55 -1.20
N GLY A 113 7.88 1.91 -0.49
CA GLY A 113 7.12 0.79 -1.03
C GLY A 113 6.31 1.23 -2.27
N LEU A 114 6.00 0.26 -3.14
CA LEU A 114 5.22 0.53 -4.36
C LEU A 114 3.87 1.22 -4.05
N ASP A 115 3.24 0.83 -2.94
CA ASP A 115 1.96 1.41 -2.50
C ASP A 115 2.09 2.90 -2.17
N SER A 116 3.13 3.28 -1.39
CA SER A 116 3.37 4.68 -1.00
C SER A 116 3.73 5.53 -2.21
N LYS A 117 4.57 5.02 -3.10
CA LYS A 117 4.96 5.71 -4.34
C LYS A 117 3.76 5.92 -5.25
N GLY A 118 2.98 4.87 -5.50
CA GLY A 118 1.76 4.96 -6.29
C GLY A 118 0.69 5.87 -5.67
N TYR A 119 0.63 5.96 -4.33
CA TYR A 119 -0.24 6.91 -3.65
C TYR A 119 0.19 8.36 -3.91
N ILE A 120 1.48 8.66 -3.75
CA ILE A 120 2.03 10.01 -4.01
C ILE A 120 1.74 10.43 -5.45
N GLU A 121 2.02 9.56 -6.42
CA GLU A 121 1.78 9.82 -7.84
C GLU A 121 0.30 10.10 -8.14
N ARG A 122 -0.61 9.30 -7.59
CA ARG A 122 -2.05 9.54 -7.76
C ARG A 122 -2.50 10.87 -7.17
N GLN A 123 -1.99 11.25 -5.99
CA GLN A 123 -2.34 12.53 -5.37
C GLN A 123 -1.82 13.72 -6.18
N LEU A 124 -0.59 13.61 -6.69
CA LEU A 124 -0.01 14.64 -7.56
C LEU A 124 -0.77 14.81 -8.86
N ASN A 125 -1.04 13.72 -9.56
CA ASN A 125 -1.78 13.74 -10.82
C ASN A 125 -3.18 14.33 -10.63
N LYS A 126 -3.88 13.92 -9.56
CA LYS A 126 -5.20 14.46 -9.23
C LYS A 126 -5.17 15.95 -8.91
N ALA A 127 -4.14 16.42 -8.21
CA ALA A 127 -4.01 17.84 -7.91
C ALA A 127 -3.72 18.67 -9.16
N ILE A 128 -2.84 18.17 -10.05
CA ILE A 128 -2.53 18.81 -11.33
C ILE A 128 -3.76 18.84 -12.22
N GLU A 129 -4.47 17.73 -12.36
CA GLU A 129 -5.70 17.63 -13.14
C GLU A 129 -6.76 18.62 -12.62
N SER A 130 -7.00 18.64 -11.32
CA SER A 130 -7.96 19.58 -10.70
C SER A 130 -7.59 21.03 -10.98
N ASN A 131 -6.31 21.39 -10.92
CA ASN A 131 -5.85 22.74 -11.24
C ASN A 131 -6.04 23.10 -12.71
N LEU A 132 -5.74 22.17 -13.63
CA LEU A 132 -5.95 22.38 -15.07
C LEU A 132 -7.43 22.55 -15.42
N LEU A 133 -8.31 21.78 -14.81
CA LEU A 133 -9.75 21.88 -15.00
C LEU A 133 -10.25 23.24 -14.50
N GLN A 134 -9.81 23.67 -13.33
CA GLN A 134 -10.17 24.96 -12.74
C GLN A 134 -9.69 26.14 -13.63
N GLN A 135 -8.47 26.05 -14.16
CA GLN A 135 -7.94 27.07 -15.10
C GLN A 135 -8.74 27.14 -16.40
N ARG A 136 -9.37 26.06 -16.84
CA ARG A 136 -10.24 25.99 -18.03
C ARG A 136 -11.70 26.34 -17.73
N GLY A 137 -12.04 26.71 -16.51
CA GLY A 137 -13.41 27.04 -16.08
C GLY A 137 -14.36 25.84 -16.03
N ILE A 138 -13.81 24.61 -16.00
CA ILE A 138 -14.61 23.39 -15.88
C ILE A 138 -14.72 23.04 -14.41
N GLU A 139 -15.92 23.20 -13.84
CA GLU A 139 -16.18 22.75 -12.48
C GLU A 139 -16.24 21.21 -12.41
N LYS A 140 -15.67 20.67 -11.34
CA LYS A 140 -15.62 19.23 -11.11
C LYS A 140 -17.01 18.58 -11.00
N SER A 141 -18.00 19.36 -10.58
CA SER A 141 -19.42 18.97 -10.53
C SER A 141 -19.99 18.59 -11.91
N THR A 142 -19.47 19.17 -12.98
CA THR A 142 -19.90 18.88 -14.36
C THR A 142 -19.37 17.54 -14.85
N LEU A 143 -18.22 17.07 -14.34
CA LEU A 143 -17.62 15.79 -14.72
C LEU A 143 -18.23 14.60 -14.00
N ASP A 144 -18.66 14.79 -12.74
CA ASP A 144 -19.31 13.72 -11.95
C ASP A 144 -20.77 13.47 -12.39
N SER A 145 -21.31 14.28 -13.32
CA SER A 145 -22.68 14.16 -13.85
C SER A 145 -22.78 13.52 -15.25
N ILE A 146 -21.65 13.10 -15.85
CA ILE A 146 -21.59 12.35 -17.13
C ILE A 146 -21.24 10.88 -16.85
#